data_6e8d2a328c87a2ab1823b397eaf386eb
#
_entry.id   6e8d2a328c87a2ab1823b397eaf386eb
#
_cell.length_a   1.000
_cell.length_b   1.000
_cell.length_c   1.000
_cell.angle_alpha   90.00
_cell.angle_beta   90.00
_cell.angle_gamma   90.00
#
_symmetry.space_group_name_H-M   'P 1'
#
loop_
_entity.id
_entity.type
_entity.pdbx_description
1 polymer ?
#
loop_
_entity_poly.entity_id
_entity_poly.type
_entity_poly.pdbx_seq_one_letter_code
_entity_poly.pdbx_strand_id
1 'polypeptide(L)'
;GSTSKNTCKIASTIKNKYGIESVAHLTCMNNTKDEIKEILEELKENGIENVLSLRGDYPKDGDGINHGDFKYASELNSYIEENFPNDFCLSGGCYPETHYEAKNFEEDLLNLKKKVDAGAKYLVTQIFYDNQYYYRLVREARKIGIHVPILAGIMPAHNPKQLKNIAKMSNCSVPFDLAAMIDRFAGNPKAGREVGLHYATYQIIDLMTHGVDGIHIYTMNKPEIAKEILKRTEYIRDEFFKD
;
A
#
# COMPACT_ATOMS: atom_id res chain seq x y z
N GLY A 1 12.17 15.79 5.96
CA GLY A 1 12.23 15.97 7.40
C GLY A 1 10.89 16.24 8.11
N SER A 2 9.91 16.93 7.51
CA SER A 2 8.65 17.26 8.21
C SER A 2 7.62 16.11 8.23
N THR A 3 7.73 15.15 7.34
CA THR A 3 6.77 14.04 7.19
C THR A 3 6.97 12.95 8.26
N SER A 4 8.19 12.65 8.66
CA SER A 4 8.49 11.58 9.61
C SER A 4 7.98 11.87 11.04
N LYS A 5 8.21 13.08 11.57
CA LYS A 5 7.70 13.49 12.91
C LYS A 5 6.19 13.45 13.02
N ASN A 6 5.48 13.81 11.94
CA ASN A 6 4.02 13.70 11.91
C ASN A 6 3.55 12.25 11.83
N THR A 7 4.29 11.36 11.17
CA THR A 7 3.96 9.94 11.06
C THR A 7 3.98 9.25 12.42
N CYS A 8 5.03 9.46 13.22
CA CYS A 8 5.11 8.90 14.57
C CYS A 8 3.96 9.41 15.45
N LYS A 9 3.70 10.72 15.46
CA LYS A 9 2.61 11.31 16.22
C LYS A 9 1.22 10.77 15.84
N ILE A 10 0.95 10.58 14.56
CA ILE A 10 -0.33 10.04 14.08
C ILE A 10 -0.43 8.57 14.47
N ALA A 11 0.59 7.76 14.19
CA ALA A 11 0.59 6.34 14.50
C ALA A 11 0.42 6.10 16.01
N SER A 12 1.18 6.81 16.86
CA SER A 12 1.08 6.71 18.31
C SER A 12 -0.28 7.16 18.84
N THR A 13 -0.88 8.20 18.25
CA THR A 13 -2.23 8.63 18.63
C THR A 13 -3.26 7.54 18.30
N ILE A 14 -3.17 6.91 17.13
CA ILE A 14 -4.08 5.83 16.74
C ILE A 14 -3.95 4.65 17.70
N LYS A 15 -2.74 4.20 17.97
CA LYS A 15 -2.49 3.05 18.85
C LYS A 15 -2.82 3.38 20.30
N ASN A 16 -2.22 4.42 20.87
CA ASN A 16 -2.25 4.66 22.31
C ASN A 16 -3.56 5.29 22.79
N LYS A 17 -4.24 6.07 21.94
CA LYS A 17 -5.51 6.71 22.31
C LYS A 17 -6.74 5.90 21.91
N TYR A 18 -6.67 5.22 20.77
CA TYR A 18 -7.83 4.51 20.20
C TYR A 18 -7.70 2.98 20.24
N GLY A 19 -6.55 2.44 20.66
CA GLY A 19 -6.33 0.99 20.77
C GLY A 19 -6.35 0.26 19.42
N ILE A 20 -6.04 0.96 18.32
CA ILE A 20 -6.01 0.40 16.97
C ILE A 20 -4.56 0.25 16.55
N GLU A 21 -4.17 -0.96 16.13
CA GLU A 21 -2.83 -1.17 15.59
C GLU A 21 -2.57 -0.24 14.41
N SER A 22 -1.39 0.36 14.42
CA SER A 22 -0.98 1.29 13.38
C SER A 22 0.32 0.87 12.73
N VAL A 23 0.44 1.21 11.44
CA VAL A 23 1.62 0.94 10.63
C VAL A 23 2.24 2.29 10.25
N ALA A 24 3.46 2.55 10.69
CA ALA A 24 4.19 3.75 10.33
C ALA A 24 4.79 3.62 8.94
N HIS A 25 4.51 4.58 8.05
CA HIS A 25 5.17 4.65 6.75
C HIS A 25 6.55 5.29 6.92
N LEU A 26 7.59 4.58 6.53
CA LEU A 26 8.98 5.03 6.61
C LEU A 26 9.62 5.00 5.22
N THR A 27 9.97 6.16 4.70
CA THR A 27 10.67 6.29 3.42
C THR A 27 12.16 6.31 3.62
N CYS A 28 12.92 5.60 2.79
CA CYS A 28 14.38 5.55 2.89
C CYS A 28 15.07 6.68 2.13
N MET A 29 14.46 7.21 1.08
CA MET A 29 15.09 8.21 0.22
C MET A 29 15.33 9.53 0.94
N ASN A 30 16.51 10.11 0.74
CA ASN A 30 16.98 11.35 1.39
C ASN A 30 17.03 11.31 2.92
N ASN A 31 17.07 10.12 3.51
CA ASN A 31 17.35 9.95 4.93
C ASN A 31 18.71 9.26 5.14
N THR A 32 19.48 9.76 6.09
CA THR A 32 20.71 9.12 6.55
C THR A 32 20.39 7.96 7.50
N LYS A 33 21.37 7.10 7.78
CA LYS A 33 21.23 6.03 8.76
C LYS A 33 20.92 6.57 10.16
N ASP A 34 21.52 7.70 10.53
CA ASP A 34 21.30 8.33 11.83
C ASP A 34 19.86 8.87 11.94
N GLU A 35 19.36 9.54 10.91
CA GLU A 35 17.97 10.03 10.88
C GLU A 35 16.96 8.86 10.93
N ILE A 36 17.21 7.78 10.20
CA ILE A 36 16.37 6.56 10.26
C ILE A 36 16.41 5.95 11.66
N LYS A 37 17.58 5.91 12.30
CA LYS A 37 17.73 5.39 13.66
C LYS A 37 16.92 6.21 14.66
N GLU A 38 17.02 7.53 14.63
CA GLU A 38 16.24 8.43 15.49
C GLU A 38 14.73 8.21 15.33
N ILE A 39 14.25 8.05 14.09
CA ILE A 39 12.83 7.80 13.80
C ILE A 39 12.40 6.44 14.38
N LEU A 40 13.21 5.40 14.22
CA LEU A 40 12.89 4.06 14.73
C LEU A 40 12.88 4.03 16.25
N GLU A 41 13.83 4.72 16.91
CA GLU A 41 13.86 4.88 18.36
C GLU A 41 12.58 5.60 18.85
N GLU A 42 12.16 6.70 18.19
CA GLU A 42 10.91 7.41 18.49
C GLU A 42 9.69 6.51 18.32
N LEU A 43 9.61 5.72 17.24
CA LEU A 43 8.53 4.76 17.01
C LEU A 43 8.45 3.71 18.12
N LYS A 44 9.61 3.13 18.50
CA LYS A 44 9.72 2.11 19.55
C LYS A 44 9.30 2.67 20.91
N GLU A 45 9.78 3.85 21.29
CA GLU A 45 9.40 4.53 22.54
C GLU A 45 7.89 4.78 22.63
N ASN A 46 7.23 5.01 21.49
CA ASN A 46 5.79 5.20 21.41
C ASN A 46 4.99 3.89 21.22
N GLY A 47 5.64 2.75 21.28
CA GLY A 47 5.03 1.42 21.18
C GLY A 47 4.55 1.06 19.78
N ILE A 48 5.10 1.69 18.72
CA ILE A 48 4.77 1.36 17.33
C ILE A 48 5.71 0.26 16.85
N GLU A 49 5.13 -0.89 16.53
CA GLU A 49 5.85 -2.11 16.18
C GLU A 49 5.74 -2.45 14.68
N ASN A 50 4.91 -1.75 13.92
CA ASN A 50 4.68 -2.05 12.50
C ASN A 50 5.20 -0.92 11.61
N VAL A 51 6.04 -1.26 10.64
CA VAL A 51 6.64 -0.30 9.70
C VAL A 51 6.41 -0.75 8.26
N LEU A 52 5.84 0.13 7.45
CA LEU A 52 5.81 -0.01 6.00
C LEU A 52 7.03 0.71 5.40
N SER A 53 8.03 -0.07 5.03
CA SER A 53 9.25 0.44 4.40
C SER A 53 9.01 0.76 2.94
N LEU A 54 9.21 2.02 2.58
CA LEU A 54 9.03 2.55 1.24
C LEU A 54 10.33 3.17 0.73
N ARG A 55 10.52 3.16 -0.58
CA ARG A 55 11.62 3.94 -1.16
C ARG A 55 11.38 5.43 -0.98
N GLY A 56 10.19 5.89 -1.27
CA GLY A 56 9.85 7.30 -1.42
C GLY A 56 10.11 7.80 -2.84
N ASP A 57 9.62 9.01 -3.12
CA ASP A 57 9.80 9.69 -4.40
C ASP A 57 10.98 10.66 -4.34
N TYR A 58 11.59 10.94 -5.47
CA TYR A 58 12.56 12.04 -5.59
C TYR A 58 11.89 13.38 -5.27
N PRO A 59 12.57 14.28 -4.53
CA PRO A 59 12.03 15.62 -4.25
C PRO A 59 11.69 16.34 -5.56
N LYS A 60 10.50 16.90 -5.64
CA LYS A 60 10.04 17.65 -6.84
C LYS A 60 10.83 18.94 -7.04
N ASP A 61 11.31 19.54 -5.96
CA ASP A 61 12.00 20.82 -5.92
C ASP A 61 13.52 20.67 -5.68
N GLY A 62 14.06 19.46 -5.89
CA GLY A 62 15.48 19.15 -5.69
C GLY A 62 16.24 18.94 -6.99
N ASP A 63 17.51 18.61 -6.86
CA ASP A 63 18.40 18.25 -7.97
C ASP A 63 18.14 16.86 -8.57
N GLY A 64 17.12 16.16 -8.08
CA GLY A 64 16.79 14.79 -8.48
C GLY A 64 17.76 13.73 -7.94
N ILE A 65 18.65 14.09 -7.03
CA ILE A 65 19.66 13.21 -6.44
C ILE A 65 19.17 12.74 -5.07
N ASN A 66 19.43 11.47 -4.77
CA ASN A 66 19.26 10.95 -3.42
C ASN A 66 20.47 11.28 -2.57
N HIS A 67 20.30 12.13 -1.57
CA HIS A 67 21.34 12.51 -0.61
C HIS A 67 21.36 11.64 0.65
N GLY A 68 20.50 10.62 0.74
CA GLY A 68 20.46 9.68 1.85
C GLY A 68 21.35 8.45 1.63
N ASP A 69 21.44 7.62 2.67
CA ASP A 69 22.29 6.41 2.69
C ASP A 69 21.63 5.20 2.05
N PHE A 70 20.34 5.27 1.72
CA PHE A 70 19.56 4.16 1.18
C PHE A 70 19.04 4.46 -0.22
N LYS A 71 19.16 3.50 -1.11
CA LYS A 71 18.64 3.57 -2.48
C LYS A 71 17.30 2.84 -2.63
N TYR A 72 17.11 1.75 -1.88
CA TYR A 72 15.93 0.89 -1.99
C TYR A 72 15.36 0.54 -0.61
N ALA A 73 14.05 0.27 -0.58
CA ALA A 73 13.38 -0.17 0.65
C ALA A 73 13.92 -1.49 1.22
N SER A 74 14.52 -2.36 0.39
CA SER A 74 15.18 -3.57 0.86
C SER A 74 16.43 -3.29 1.69
N GLU A 75 17.19 -2.25 1.37
CA GLU A 75 18.34 -1.82 2.16
C GLU A 75 17.90 -1.25 3.52
N LEU A 76 16.79 -0.50 3.53
CA LEU A 76 16.16 -0.04 4.77
C LEU A 76 15.71 -1.22 5.63
N ASN A 77 15.05 -2.24 5.04
CA ASN A 77 14.65 -3.43 5.77
C ASN A 77 15.85 -4.15 6.42
N SER A 78 16.92 -4.38 5.63
CA SER A 78 18.13 -5.00 6.16
C SER A 78 18.73 -4.20 7.32
N TYR A 79 18.78 -2.88 7.19
CA TYR A 79 19.28 -1.99 8.24
C TYR A 79 18.42 -2.11 9.52
N ILE A 80 17.10 -2.16 9.39
CA ILE A 80 16.20 -2.29 10.55
C ILE A 80 16.38 -3.66 11.22
N GLU A 81 16.40 -4.76 10.46
CA GLU A 81 16.61 -6.11 11.02
C GLU A 81 17.98 -6.25 11.73
N GLU A 82 19.02 -5.59 11.21
CA GLU A 82 20.37 -5.62 11.82
C GLU A 82 20.47 -4.78 13.09
N ASN A 83 19.83 -3.62 13.18
CA ASN A 83 20.00 -2.66 14.27
C ASN A 83 18.86 -2.70 15.30
N PHE A 84 17.70 -3.24 14.93
CA PHE A 84 16.50 -3.37 15.75
C PHE A 84 15.89 -4.77 15.66
N PRO A 85 16.64 -5.83 15.94
CA PRO A 85 16.22 -7.21 15.73
C PRO A 85 14.95 -7.53 16.55
N ASN A 86 13.91 -7.98 15.88
CA ASN A 86 12.59 -8.32 16.45
C ASN A 86 11.79 -7.14 17.06
N ASP A 87 12.21 -5.91 16.91
CA ASP A 87 11.47 -4.75 17.41
C ASP A 87 10.32 -4.36 16.47
N PHE A 88 10.43 -4.66 15.16
CA PHE A 88 9.47 -4.23 14.17
C PHE A 88 8.98 -5.36 13.26
N CYS A 89 7.69 -5.36 12.99
CA CYS A 89 7.09 -6.11 11.88
C CYS A 89 7.20 -5.26 10.61
N LEU A 90 8.10 -5.64 9.71
CA LEU A 90 8.37 -4.90 8.48
C LEU A 90 7.41 -5.31 7.37
N SER A 91 7.01 -4.34 6.55
CA SER A 91 6.23 -4.58 5.34
C SER A 91 6.77 -3.78 4.16
N GLY A 92 6.30 -4.10 2.98
CA GLY A 92 6.75 -3.43 1.76
C GLY A 92 5.67 -3.27 0.72
N GLY A 93 5.83 -2.30 -0.17
CA GLY A 93 4.96 -2.12 -1.33
C GLY A 93 5.30 -3.12 -2.45
N CYS A 94 4.29 -3.58 -3.19
CA CYS A 94 4.43 -4.37 -4.41
C CYS A 94 3.47 -3.88 -5.51
N TYR A 95 3.68 -4.30 -6.75
CA TYR A 95 2.98 -3.75 -7.92
C TYR A 95 2.31 -4.88 -8.71
N PRO A 96 0.97 -4.95 -8.76
CA PRO A 96 0.27 -5.97 -9.52
C PRO A 96 0.56 -5.93 -11.02
N GLU A 97 0.76 -4.73 -11.59
CA GLU A 97 1.00 -4.55 -13.02
C GLU A 97 2.47 -4.34 -13.40
N THR A 98 3.34 -3.99 -12.50
CA THR A 98 4.79 -3.79 -12.62
C THR A 98 5.21 -2.40 -12.14
N HIS A 99 6.28 -2.32 -11.40
CA HIS A 99 6.88 -1.04 -11.00
C HIS A 99 7.38 -0.29 -12.25
N TYR A 100 7.11 1.01 -12.32
CA TYR A 100 7.42 1.84 -13.50
C TYR A 100 8.92 1.91 -13.86
N GLU A 101 9.83 1.61 -12.93
CA GLU A 101 11.28 1.56 -13.17
C GLU A 101 11.78 0.16 -13.51
N ALA A 102 10.99 -0.89 -13.31
CA ALA A 102 11.37 -2.24 -13.69
C ALA A 102 11.19 -2.43 -15.21
N LYS A 103 12.10 -3.17 -15.82
CA LYS A 103 12.06 -3.43 -17.27
C LYS A 103 10.86 -4.30 -17.68
N ASN A 104 10.47 -5.18 -16.79
CA ASN A 104 9.37 -6.13 -16.99
C ASN A 104 8.89 -6.67 -15.63
N PHE A 105 7.83 -7.45 -15.66
CA PHE A 105 7.22 -8.05 -14.49
C PHE A 105 8.15 -9.01 -13.75
N GLU A 106 8.97 -9.77 -14.48
CA GLU A 106 9.90 -10.74 -13.91
C GLU A 106 11.00 -10.05 -13.08
N GLU A 107 11.55 -8.94 -13.59
CA GLU A 107 12.53 -8.14 -12.85
C GLU A 107 11.91 -7.52 -11.59
N ASP A 108 10.68 -7.00 -11.67
CA ASP A 108 9.96 -6.44 -10.53
C ASP A 108 9.70 -7.52 -9.46
N LEU A 109 9.33 -8.72 -9.89
CA LEU A 109 9.10 -9.85 -9.02
C LEU A 109 10.39 -10.29 -8.29
N LEU A 110 11.53 -10.29 -8.96
CA LEU A 110 12.83 -10.55 -8.33
C LEU A 110 13.24 -9.46 -7.33
N ASN A 111 12.93 -8.20 -7.63
CA ASN A 111 13.16 -7.11 -6.68
C ASN A 111 12.21 -7.19 -5.48
N LEU A 112 10.99 -7.67 -5.67
CA LEU A 112 10.06 -7.97 -4.58
C LEU A 112 10.61 -9.10 -3.69
N LYS A 113 11.18 -10.15 -4.28
CA LYS A 113 11.82 -11.24 -3.53
C LYS A 113 12.94 -10.72 -2.63
N LYS A 114 13.83 -9.85 -3.14
CA LYS A 114 14.88 -9.22 -2.33
C LYS A 114 14.32 -8.45 -1.13
N LYS A 115 13.17 -7.79 -1.29
CA LYS A 115 12.51 -7.05 -0.21
C LYS A 115 11.98 -7.98 0.87
N VAL A 116 11.42 -9.12 0.49
CA VAL A 116 10.96 -10.15 1.43
C VAL A 116 12.15 -10.81 2.13
N ASP A 117 13.20 -11.16 1.39
CA ASP A 117 14.42 -11.76 1.95
C ASP A 117 15.15 -10.80 2.92
N ALA A 118 14.97 -9.50 2.74
CA ALA A 118 15.47 -8.45 3.63
C ALA A 118 14.59 -8.19 4.86
N GLY A 119 13.55 -9.01 5.12
CA GLY A 119 12.79 -8.97 6.36
C GLY A 119 11.32 -8.59 6.24
N ALA A 120 10.78 -8.24 5.05
CA ALA A 120 9.36 -7.91 4.93
C ALA A 120 8.48 -9.13 5.25
N LYS A 121 7.61 -8.98 6.26
CA LYS A 121 6.71 -10.04 6.77
C LYS A 121 5.36 -10.06 6.06
N TYR A 122 4.96 -8.99 5.42
CA TYR A 122 3.80 -8.90 4.53
C TYR A 122 4.00 -7.80 3.49
N LEU A 123 3.16 -7.80 2.48
CA LEU A 123 3.21 -6.86 1.37
C LEU A 123 1.87 -6.15 1.21
N VAL A 124 1.91 -4.89 0.74
CA VAL A 124 0.71 -4.14 0.38
C VAL A 124 0.84 -3.74 -1.10
N THR A 125 -0.17 -4.06 -1.90
CA THR A 125 -0.09 -3.73 -3.33
C THR A 125 -0.31 -2.23 -3.56
N GLN A 126 0.29 -1.72 -4.62
CA GLN A 126 -0.15 -0.49 -5.26
C GLN A 126 -1.59 -0.68 -5.78
N ILE A 127 -2.28 0.43 -6.03
CA ILE A 127 -3.65 0.44 -6.57
C ILE A 127 -3.69 -0.26 -7.93
N PHE A 128 -4.73 -1.05 -8.13
CA PHE A 128 -5.09 -1.69 -9.40
C PHE A 128 -6.60 -1.70 -9.55
N TYR A 129 -7.10 -1.83 -10.77
CA TYR A 129 -8.53 -1.85 -11.06
C TYR A 129 -9.01 -3.16 -11.68
N ASP A 130 -8.09 -4.05 -12.08
CA ASP A 130 -8.41 -5.39 -12.55
C ASP A 130 -7.77 -6.44 -11.62
N ASN A 131 -8.62 -7.24 -10.97
CA ASN A 131 -8.19 -8.25 -10.00
C ASN A 131 -7.32 -9.35 -10.62
N GLN A 132 -7.35 -9.54 -11.94
CA GLN A 132 -6.49 -10.53 -12.62
C GLN A 132 -5.00 -10.22 -12.45
N TYR A 133 -4.62 -8.94 -12.36
CA TYR A 133 -3.23 -8.58 -12.07
C TYR A 133 -2.81 -8.97 -10.66
N TYR A 134 -3.69 -8.82 -9.66
CA TYR A 134 -3.43 -9.28 -8.31
C TYR A 134 -3.27 -10.81 -8.27
N TYR A 135 -4.18 -11.55 -8.91
CA TYR A 135 -4.09 -13.02 -8.96
C TYR A 135 -2.82 -13.50 -9.65
N ARG A 136 -2.42 -12.82 -10.74
CA ARG A 136 -1.15 -13.10 -11.41
C ARG A 136 0.03 -12.84 -10.47
N LEU A 137 0.08 -11.68 -9.80
CA LEU A 137 1.14 -11.34 -8.86
C LEU A 137 1.29 -12.40 -7.78
N VAL A 138 0.20 -12.76 -7.10
CA VAL A 138 0.22 -13.76 -6.02
C VAL A 138 0.72 -15.11 -6.55
N ARG A 139 0.17 -15.59 -7.65
CA ARG A 139 0.56 -16.87 -8.26
C ARG A 139 2.05 -16.89 -8.61
N GLU A 140 2.57 -15.88 -9.27
CA GLU A 140 3.99 -15.84 -9.69
C GLU A 140 4.91 -15.60 -8.48
N ALA A 141 4.49 -14.81 -7.48
CA ALA A 141 5.22 -14.63 -6.23
C ALA A 141 5.40 -15.96 -5.48
N ARG A 142 4.35 -16.77 -5.37
CA ARG A 142 4.43 -18.09 -4.73
C ARG A 142 5.42 -19.04 -5.44
N LYS A 143 5.50 -19.00 -6.77
CA LYS A 143 6.45 -19.83 -7.54
C LYS A 143 7.92 -19.53 -7.24
N ILE A 144 8.26 -18.28 -6.89
CA ILE A 144 9.64 -17.88 -6.55
C ILE A 144 9.90 -17.86 -5.04
N GLY A 145 9.01 -18.46 -4.24
CA GLY A 145 9.19 -18.61 -2.80
C GLY A 145 8.84 -17.36 -1.96
N ILE A 146 7.97 -16.48 -2.46
CA ILE A 146 7.36 -15.43 -1.65
C ILE A 146 6.08 -15.98 -1.06
N HIS A 147 6.08 -16.30 0.24
CA HIS A 147 4.93 -16.90 0.95
C HIS A 147 4.31 -15.95 1.99
N VAL A 148 4.85 -14.76 2.18
CA VAL A 148 4.28 -13.75 3.06
C VAL A 148 2.91 -13.28 2.56
N PRO A 149 2.00 -12.82 3.45
CA PRO A 149 0.71 -12.26 3.04
C PRO A 149 0.87 -11.09 2.06
N ILE A 150 -0.04 -11.00 1.09
CA ILE A 150 -0.09 -9.90 0.12
C ILE A 150 -1.47 -9.24 0.20
N LEU A 151 -1.53 -8.06 0.80
CA LEU A 151 -2.76 -7.30 0.98
C LEU A 151 -3.10 -6.53 -0.31
N ALA A 152 -4.33 -6.67 -0.78
CA ALA A 152 -4.82 -5.98 -1.97
C ALA A 152 -5.17 -4.52 -1.68
N GLY A 153 -4.49 -3.59 -2.34
CA GLY A 153 -4.70 -2.15 -2.21
C GLY A 153 -5.83 -1.65 -3.11
N ILE A 154 -6.95 -1.27 -2.52
CA ILE A 154 -8.16 -0.85 -3.23
C ILE A 154 -8.44 0.63 -3.00
N MET A 155 -8.73 1.35 -4.08
CA MET A 155 -9.09 2.76 -4.05
C MET A 155 -10.26 3.05 -4.97
N PRO A 156 -11.42 3.48 -4.43
CA PRO A 156 -12.54 3.89 -5.26
C PRO A 156 -12.21 5.13 -6.10
N ALA A 157 -12.49 5.06 -7.40
CA ALA A 157 -12.41 6.21 -8.30
C ALA A 157 -13.72 7.00 -8.28
N HIS A 158 -13.67 8.33 -8.20
CA HIS A 158 -14.88 9.16 -8.05
C HIS A 158 -15.22 10.00 -9.27
N ASN A 159 -14.26 10.23 -10.16
CA ASN A 159 -14.44 11.02 -11.37
C ASN A 159 -13.30 10.74 -12.38
N PRO A 160 -13.49 11.11 -13.67
CA PRO A 160 -12.51 10.82 -14.71
C PRO A 160 -11.10 11.39 -14.45
N LYS A 161 -11.04 12.62 -13.95
CA LYS A 161 -9.75 13.29 -13.66
C LYS A 161 -8.95 12.55 -12.58
N GLN A 162 -9.62 12.15 -11.50
CA GLN A 162 -9.01 11.38 -10.42
C GLN A 162 -8.56 10.01 -10.94
N LEU A 163 -9.43 9.28 -11.66
CA LEU A 163 -9.11 7.97 -12.23
C LEU A 163 -7.87 8.02 -13.10
N LYS A 164 -7.80 8.99 -14.03
CA LYS A 164 -6.65 9.20 -14.91
C LYS A 164 -5.37 9.52 -14.14
N ASN A 165 -5.46 10.39 -13.12
CA ASN A 165 -4.29 10.77 -12.32
C ASN A 165 -3.76 9.58 -11.49
N ILE A 166 -4.66 8.83 -10.86
CA ILE A 166 -4.29 7.64 -10.08
C ILE A 166 -3.67 6.59 -10.98
N ALA A 167 -4.29 6.27 -12.12
CA ALA A 167 -3.76 5.29 -13.06
C ALA A 167 -2.34 5.65 -13.52
N LYS A 168 -2.10 6.93 -13.80
CA LYS A 168 -0.77 7.42 -14.17
C LYS A 168 0.24 7.31 -13.03
N MET A 169 -0.14 7.69 -11.80
CA MET A 169 0.77 7.67 -10.64
C MET A 169 1.09 6.25 -10.18
N SER A 170 0.11 5.36 -10.27
CA SER A 170 0.23 3.96 -9.83
C SER A 170 0.73 3.02 -10.92
N ASN A 171 0.93 3.53 -12.14
CA ASN A 171 1.27 2.75 -13.34
C ASN A 171 0.30 1.56 -13.53
N CYS A 172 -1.00 1.81 -13.35
CA CYS A 172 -2.02 0.78 -13.50
C CYS A 172 -2.95 1.06 -14.69
N SER A 173 -3.43 0.00 -15.30
CA SER A 173 -4.44 0.04 -16.35
C SER A 173 -5.83 0.35 -15.79
N VAL A 174 -6.69 0.87 -16.64
CA VAL A 174 -8.09 1.15 -16.29
C VAL A 174 -8.97 0.28 -17.18
N PRO A 175 -9.76 -0.64 -16.63
CA PRO A 175 -10.73 -1.42 -17.40
C PRO A 175 -11.71 -0.52 -18.14
N PHE A 176 -12.03 -0.90 -19.37
CA PHE A 176 -12.92 -0.13 -20.23
C PHE A 176 -14.26 0.18 -19.57
N ASP A 177 -14.85 -0.83 -18.90
CA ASP A 177 -16.16 -0.69 -18.26
C ASP A 177 -16.12 0.32 -17.11
N LEU A 178 -15.05 0.32 -16.30
CA LEU A 178 -14.88 1.31 -15.24
C LEU A 178 -14.76 2.73 -15.83
N ALA A 179 -13.93 2.90 -16.85
CA ALA A 179 -13.76 4.19 -17.53
C ALA A 179 -15.08 4.69 -18.07
N ALA A 180 -15.82 3.86 -18.80
CA ALA A 180 -17.12 4.20 -19.40
C ALA A 180 -18.16 4.59 -18.34
N MET A 181 -18.24 3.85 -17.22
CA MET A 181 -19.16 4.17 -16.13
C MET A 181 -18.80 5.50 -15.46
N ILE A 182 -17.53 5.74 -15.17
CA ILE A 182 -17.07 7.00 -14.56
C ILE A 182 -17.28 8.19 -15.49
N ASP A 183 -17.01 8.04 -16.78
CA ASP A 183 -17.22 9.10 -17.77
C ASP A 183 -18.71 9.42 -17.96
N ARG A 184 -19.58 8.43 -17.95
CA ARG A 184 -21.03 8.61 -18.06
C ARG A 184 -21.60 9.54 -16.97
N PHE A 185 -21.03 9.49 -15.78
CA PHE A 185 -21.49 10.28 -14.62
C PHE A 185 -20.56 11.44 -14.26
N ALA A 186 -19.66 11.84 -15.17
CA ALA A 186 -18.67 12.90 -14.92
C ALA A 186 -19.29 14.25 -14.47
N GLY A 187 -20.48 14.58 -14.97
CA GLY A 187 -21.22 15.79 -14.62
C GLY A 187 -21.96 15.74 -13.27
N ASN A 188 -21.99 14.57 -12.60
CA ASN A 188 -22.66 14.39 -11.31
C ASN A 188 -21.71 13.76 -10.28
N PRO A 189 -21.08 14.57 -9.40
CA PRO A 189 -20.11 14.07 -8.42
C PRO A 189 -20.65 13.00 -7.45
N LYS A 190 -21.94 13.08 -7.11
CA LYS A 190 -22.57 12.08 -6.22
C LYS A 190 -22.71 10.74 -6.95
N ALA A 191 -23.18 10.76 -8.20
CA ALA A 191 -23.32 9.55 -9.01
C ALA A 191 -21.94 8.94 -9.33
N GLY A 192 -20.95 9.74 -9.70
CA GLY A 192 -19.57 9.26 -9.92
C GLY A 192 -18.96 8.60 -8.69
N ARG A 193 -19.20 9.17 -7.49
CA ARG A 193 -18.79 8.56 -6.23
C ARG A 193 -19.46 7.19 -6.01
N GLU A 194 -20.75 7.09 -6.25
CA GLU A 194 -21.49 5.83 -6.12
C GLU A 194 -20.97 4.75 -7.06
N VAL A 195 -20.69 5.10 -8.31
CA VAL A 195 -20.07 4.19 -9.28
C VAL A 195 -18.73 3.66 -8.76
N GLY A 196 -17.85 4.56 -8.30
CA GLY A 196 -16.55 4.17 -7.77
C GLY A 196 -16.62 3.27 -6.54
N LEU A 197 -17.53 3.57 -5.60
CA LEU A 197 -17.77 2.75 -4.42
C LEU A 197 -18.34 1.37 -4.82
N HIS A 198 -19.24 1.32 -5.77
CA HIS A 198 -19.81 0.06 -6.26
C HIS A 198 -18.75 -0.81 -6.91
N TYR A 199 -17.93 -0.24 -7.77
CA TYR A 199 -16.84 -0.97 -8.42
C TYR A 199 -15.81 -1.50 -7.41
N ALA A 200 -15.36 -0.67 -6.47
CA ALA A 200 -14.43 -1.09 -5.42
C ALA A 200 -15.03 -2.17 -4.51
N THR A 201 -16.33 -2.07 -4.19
CA THR A 201 -17.03 -3.10 -3.43
C THR A 201 -17.04 -4.42 -4.18
N TYR A 202 -17.32 -4.41 -5.48
CA TYR A 202 -17.27 -5.60 -6.33
C TYR A 202 -15.87 -6.22 -6.36
N GLN A 203 -14.82 -5.40 -6.55
CA GLN A 203 -13.41 -5.89 -6.48
C GLN A 203 -13.11 -6.59 -5.16
N ILE A 204 -13.54 -6.00 -4.03
CA ILE A 204 -13.30 -6.56 -2.70
C ILE A 204 -14.03 -7.90 -2.53
N ILE A 205 -15.29 -8.00 -2.95
CA ILE A 205 -16.06 -9.24 -2.86
C ILE A 205 -15.40 -10.34 -3.71
N ASP A 206 -14.99 -10.02 -4.93
CA ASP A 206 -14.30 -10.96 -5.80
C ASP A 206 -12.96 -11.43 -5.20
N LEU A 207 -12.16 -10.51 -4.65
CA LEU A 207 -10.91 -10.83 -3.95
C LEU A 207 -11.13 -11.74 -2.73
N MET A 208 -12.14 -11.45 -1.91
CA MET A 208 -12.51 -12.29 -0.76
C MET A 208 -12.94 -13.69 -1.20
N THR A 209 -13.75 -13.77 -2.26
CA THR A 209 -14.18 -15.07 -2.83
C THR A 209 -13.01 -15.92 -3.29
N HIS A 210 -11.89 -15.29 -3.70
CA HIS A 210 -10.67 -15.99 -4.14
C HIS A 210 -9.61 -16.12 -3.05
N GLY A 211 -9.94 -15.88 -1.78
CA GLY A 211 -9.05 -16.12 -0.65
C GLY A 211 -7.91 -15.10 -0.55
N VAL A 212 -8.19 -13.81 -0.74
CA VAL A 212 -7.21 -12.74 -0.52
C VAL A 212 -6.69 -12.75 0.92
N ASP A 213 -5.39 -12.53 1.12
CA ASP A 213 -4.78 -12.47 2.46
C ASP A 213 -5.29 -11.27 3.29
N GLY A 214 -5.75 -10.21 2.65
CA GLY A 214 -6.33 -9.02 3.29
C GLY A 214 -6.57 -7.88 2.32
N ILE A 215 -7.35 -6.90 2.76
CA ILE A 215 -7.69 -5.70 1.96
C ILE A 215 -7.13 -4.46 2.62
N HIS A 216 -6.40 -3.66 1.86
CA HIS A 216 -5.96 -2.32 2.23
C HIS A 216 -6.77 -1.27 1.48
N ILE A 217 -7.49 -0.39 2.19
CA ILE A 217 -8.33 0.63 1.58
C ILE A 217 -7.63 1.98 1.59
N TYR A 218 -7.32 2.52 0.41
CA TYR A 218 -6.79 3.87 0.24
C TYR A 218 -7.90 4.89 0.35
N THR A 219 -8.05 5.55 1.49
CA THR A 219 -9.15 6.49 1.76
C THR A 219 -8.84 7.94 1.41
N MET A 220 -7.57 8.32 1.27
CA MET A 220 -7.13 9.71 1.06
C MET A 220 -7.72 10.68 2.07
N ASN A 221 -7.68 10.32 3.35
CA ASN A 221 -8.27 11.08 4.47
C ASN A 221 -9.79 11.32 4.36
N LYS A 222 -10.51 10.42 3.68
CA LYS A 222 -11.97 10.43 3.57
C LYS A 222 -12.54 9.22 4.29
N PRO A 223 -12.75 9.29 5.62
CA PRO A 223 -13.19 8.14 6.42
C PRO A 223 -14.55 7.58 6.00
N GLU A 224 -15.39 8.41 5.39
CA GLU A 224 -16.68 8.00 4.84
C GLU A 224 -16.56 6.96 3.70
N ILE A 225 -15.42 6.90 3.02
CA ILE A 225 -15.15 5.87 2.01
C ILE A 225 -15.01 4.50 2.67
N ALA A 226 -14.17 4.41 3.70
CA ALA A 226 -14.00 3.17 4.45
C ALA A 226 -15.32 2.71 5.10
N LYS A 227 -16.06 3.64 5.72
CA LYS A 227 -17.36 3.34 6.33
C LYS A 227 -18.35 2.74 5.34
N GLU A 228 -18.46 3.32 4.13
CA GLU A 228 -19.36 2.81 3.09
C GLU A 228 -18.94 1.42 2.58
N ILE A 229 -17.64 1.21 2.34
CA ILE A 229 -17.14 -0.10 1.93
C ILE A 229 -17.40 -1.15 3.01
N LEU A 230 -17.07 -0.85 4.27
CA LEU A 230 -17.29 -1.75 5.40
C LEU A 230 -18.78 -2.11 5.57
N LYS A 231 -19.69 -1.14 5.40
CA LYS A 231 -21.13 -1.36 5.44
C LYS A 231 -21.60 -2.26 4.29
N ARG A 232 -21.12 -2.02 3.06
CA ARG A 232 -21.51 -2.79 1.86
C ARG A 232 -20.97 -4.22 1.85
N THR A 233 -19.93 -4.50 2.63
CA THR A 233 -19.29 -5.82 2.72
C THR A 233 -19.54 -6.51 4.05
N GLU A 234 -20.36 -5.96 4.95
CA GLU A 234 -20.56 -6.43 6.33
C GLU A 234 -20.88 -7.94 6.40
N TYR A 235 -21.97 -8.36 5.79
CA TYR A 235 -22.40 -9.77 5.84
C TYR A 235 -21.44 -10.73 5.15
N ILE A 236 -20.73 -10.26 4.12
CA ILE A 236 -19.74 -11.08 3.40
C ILE A 236 -18.50 -11.26 4.25
N ARG A 237 -18.04 -10.21 4.94
CA ARG A 237 -16.91 -10.28 5.88
C ARG A 237 -17.22 -11.18 7.06
N ASP A 238 -18.43 -11.07 7.62
CA ASP A 238 -18.86 -11.88 8.73
C ASP A 238 -18.88 -13.38 8.36
N GLU A 239 -19.23 -13.71 7.12
CA GLU A 239 -19.17 -15.07 6.62
C GLU A 239 -17.74 -15.53 6.35
N PHE A 240 -16.89 -14.63 5.80
CA PHE A 240 -15.50 -14.93 5.46
C PHE A 240 -14.62 -15.19 6.70
N PHE A 241 -14.95 -14.60 7.85
CA PHE A 241 -14.20 -14.74 9.11
C PHE A 241 -14.93 -15.65 10.12
N LYS A 242 -15.85 -16.49 9.67
CA LYS A 242 -16.59 -17.46 10.51
C LYS A 242 -15.86 -18.78 10.73
N ASP A 243 -14.56 -18.82 10.82
CA ASP A 243 -13.80 -20.02 11.22
C ASP A 243 -13.62 -20.12 12.74
#